data_7b871197eb12d8528779b7971cdc02f5
#
_entry.id   7b871197eb12d8528779b7971cdc02f5
#
_cell.length_a   1.000
_cell.length_b   1.000
_cell.length_c   1.000
_cell.angle_alpha   90.00
_cell.angle_beta   90.00
_cell.angle_gamma   90.00
#
_symmetry.space_group_name_H-M   'P 1'
#
loop_
_entity.id
_entity.type
_entity.pdbx_description
1 polymer ?
#
loop_
_entity_poly.entity_id
_entity_poly.type
_entity_poly.pdbx_seq_one_letter_code
_entity_poly.pdbx_strand_id
1 'polypeptide(L)'
;SEMCIRDRTNPDAYRYIHDSIDALVGELGIDYIKWDHNKFVTEAVSPRTGRPAVHGQTLAVYRMFRDLEVAHPGLEIESCASGGGRIDLGILEFASRVWTSDCVDPVERADIQRYASLLVPPCMMGEHVGASPAHSTHRATSQEMRMAMAFFGHMGVEWNLLKESDEALNKLGEWVAEYKRHRAWFAIDTCVHADIADPAVRVDGMVKP
;
A
#
# COMPACT_ATOMS: atom_id res chain seq x y z
N SER A 1 -1.31 -6.72 -30.06
CA SER A 1 -0.31 -7.29 -29.14
C SER A 1 -0.57 -6.81 -27.72
N GLU A 2 -0.20 -7.58 -26.72
CA GLU A 2 -0.36 -7.23 -25.29
C GLU A 2 0.26 -5.86 -24.92
N MET A 3 1.27 -5.42 -25.63
CA MET A 3 1.92 -4.11 -25.42
C MET A 3 1.02 -2.94 -25.79
N CYS A 4 0.18 -3.07 -26.81
CA CYS A 4 -0.76 -2.00 -27.18
C CYS A 4 -1.85 -1.77 -26.13
N ILE A 5 -2.25 -2.82 -25.40
CA ILE A 5 -3.27 -2.72 -24.32
C ILE A 5 -2.68 -2.05 -23.07
N ARG A 6 -1.37 -2.16 -22.86
CA ARG A 6 -0.68 -1.59 -21.68
C ARG A 6 -0.18 -0.17 -21.88
N ASP A 7 -0.13 0.32 -23.13
CA ASP A 7 0.24 1.72 -23.42
C ASP A 7 -0.94 2.65 -23.07
N ARG A 8 -0.99 3.08 -21.82
CA ARG A 8 -2.00 4.03 -21.33
C ARG A 8 -1.86 5.43 -21.93
N THR A 9 -0.79 5.71 -22.70
CA THR A 9 -0.70 6.92 -23.51
C THR A 9 -1.51 6.81 -24.80
N ASN A 10 -1.91 5.58 -25.18
CA ASN A 10 -2.88 5.33 -26.23
C ASN A 10 -4.31 5.53 -25.67
N PRO A 11 -5.11 6.48 -26.22
CA PRO A 11 -6.45 6.76 -25.71
C PRO A 11 -7.40 5.56 -25.72
N ASP A 12 -7.28 4.67 -26.70
CA ASP A 12 -8.17 3.49 -26.80
C ASP A 12 -7.80 2.44 -25.76
N ALA A 13 -6.50 2.22 -25.51
CA ALA A 13 -6.04 1.33 -24.44
C ALA A 13 -6.40 1.90 -23.06
N TYR A 14 -6.24 3.21 -22.86
CA TYR A 14 -6.68 3.87 -21.63
C TYR A 14 -8.16 3.66 -21.38
N ARG A 15 -9.00 3.98 -22.38
CA ARG A 15 -10.47 3.85 -22.29
C ARG A 15 -10.88 2.41 -21.99
N TYR A 16 -10.31 1.44 -22.69
CA TYR A 16 -10.59 0.02 -22.47
C TYR A 16 -10.33 -0.41 -21.01
N ILE A 17 -9.18 -0.03 -20.45
CA ILE A 17 -8.82 -0.38 -19.06
C ILE A 17 -9.74 0.36 -18.09
N HIS A 18 -9.93 1.66 -18.28
CA HIS A 18 -10.78 2.50 -17.45
C HIS A 18 -12.20 1.95 -17.40
N ASP A 19 -12.84 1.77 -18.54
CA ASP A 19 -14.24 1.35 -18.63
C ASP A 19 -14.45 -0.07 -18.06
N SER A 20 -13.43 -0.94 -18.21
CA SER A 20 -13.48 -2.29 -17.60
C SER A 20 -13.47 -2.24 -16.08
N ILE A 21 -12.65 -1.37 -15.49
CA ILE A 21 -12.56 -1.20 -14.04
C ILE A 21 -13.79 -0.47 -13.51
N ASP A 22 -14.20 0.60 -14.19
CA ASP A 22 -15.40 1.38 -13.87
C ASP A 22 -16.65 0.48 -13.79
N ALA A 23 -16.84 -0.38 -14.81
CA ALA A 23 -17.93 -1.35 -14.82
C ALA A 23 -17.86 -2.32 -13.64
N LEU A 24 -16.68 -2.89 -13.35
CA LEU A 24 -16.52 -3.81 -12.22
C LEU A 24 -16.81 -3.14 -10.88
N VAL A 25 -16.33 -1.91 -10.68
CA VAL A 25 -16.57 -1.14 -9.44
C VAL A 25 -18.07 -0.90 -9.27
N GLY A 26 -18.74 -0.42 -10.34
CA GLY A 26 -20.17 -0.13 -10.29
C GLY A 26 -21.06 -1.38 -10.15
N GLU A 27 -20.75 -2.45 -10.87
CA GLU A 27 -21.57 -3.68 -10.86
C GLU A 27 -21.44 -4.47 -9.54
N LEU A 28 -20.23 -4.49 -8.96
CA LEU A 28 -19.95 -5.28 -7.76
C LEU A 28 -19.98 -4.46 -6.46
N GLY A 29 -20.12 -3.14 -6.55
CA GLY A 29 -20.10 -2.25 -5.38
C GLY A 29 -18.77 -2.30 -4.66
N ILE A 30 -17.65 -2.15 -5.39
CA ILE A 30 -16.31 -2.21 -4.84
C ILE A 30 -15.97 -0.88 -4.16
N ASP A 31 -15.60 -0.93 -2.89
CA ASP A 31 -15.19 0.25 -2.11
C ASP A 31 -13.66 0.44 -2.06
N TYR A 32 -12.89 -0.59 -2.41
CA TYR A 32 -11.44 -0.58 -2.30
C TYR A 32 -10.76 -1.40 -3.40
N ILE A 33 -9.73 -0.82 -3.98
CA ILE A 33 -8.86 -1.46 -4.98
C ILE A 33 -7.41 -1.40 -4.51
N LYS A 34 -6.73 -2.54 -4.44
CA LYS A 34 -5.27 -2.58 -4.43
C LYS A 34 -4.79 -2.65 -5.88
N TRP A 35 -4.25 -1.55 -6.36
CA TRP A 35 -3.76 -1.42 -7.72
C TRP A 35 -2.32 -1.94 -7.80
N ASP A 36 -2.19 -3.23 -8.10
CA ASP A 36 -0.88 -3.86 -8.21
C ASP A 36 -0.43 -3.97 -9.67
N HIS A 37 0.69 -3.32 -10.00
CA HIS A 37 1.25 -3.30 -11.35
C HIS A 37 2.75 -3.57 -11.32
N ASN A 38 3.14 -4.85 -11.34
CA ASN A 38 4.49 -5.35 -11.11
C ASN A 38 5.39 -5.35 -12.35
N LYS A 39 4.92 -4.85 -13.49
CA LYS A 39 5.71 -4.81 -14.72
C LYS A 39 6.46 -3.50 -14.86
N PHE A 40 7.76 -3.60 -15.15
CA PHE A 40 8.52 -2.47 -15.61
C PHE A 40 8.01 -2.01 -16.99
N VAL A 41 8.12 -0.72 -17.25
CA VAL A 41 7.96 -0.18 -18.61
C VAL A 41 9.22 -0.53 -19.39
N THR A 42 9.23 -1.72 -20.00
CA THR A 42 10.39 -2.22 -20.76
C THR A 42 10.59 -1.46 -22.07
N GLU A 43 9.53 -0.89 -22.62
CA GLU A 43 9.57 -0.06 -23.83
C GLU A 43 9.34 1.40 -23.42
N ALA A 44 10.43 2.14 -23.30
CA ALA A 44 10.40 3.55 -22.92
C ALA A 44 9.88 4.47 -24.04
N VAL A 45 9.68 3.93 -25.24
CA VAL A 45 9.27 4.68 -26.44
C VAL A 45 7.88 4.20 -26.87
N SER A 46 6.96 5.13 -27.09
CA SER A 46 5.66 4.81 -27.67
C SER A 46 5.80 4.37 -29.14
N PRO A 47 5.34 3.17 -29.51
CA PRO A 47 5.41 2.70 -30.89
C PRO A 47 4.57 3.57 -31.84
N ARG A 48 3.58 4.29 -31.32
CA ARG A 48 2.69 5.17 -32.08
C ARG A 48 3.35 6.50 -32.45
N THR A 49 4.19 7.05 -31.58
CA THR A 49 4.76 8.40 -31.75
C THR A 49 6.26 8.42 -31.98
N GLY A 50 6.97 7.32 -31.70
CA GLY A 50 8.44 7.25 -31.72
C GLY A 50 9.09 8.10 -30.61
N ARG A 51 8.34 8.58 -29.60
CA ARG A 51 8.83 9.47 -28.54
C ARG A 51 8.88 8.75 -27.20
N PRO A 52 9.73 9.21 -26.24
CA PRO A 52 9.73 8.72 -24.86
C PRO A 52 8.33 8.80 -24.23
N ALA A 53 7.89 7.73 -23.60
CA ALA A 53 6.52 7.59 -23.09
C ALA A 53 6.42 7.30 -21.60
N VAL A 54 7.52 7.07 -20.87
CA VAL A 54 7.50 6.68 -19.45
C VAL A 54 6.75 7.70 -18.59
N HIS A 55 7.07 8.99 -18.73
CA HIS A 55 6.37 10.05 -18.02
C HIS A 55 4.88 10.11 -18.38
N GLY A 56 4.54 9.96 -19.66
CA GLY A 56 3.15 9.90 -20.12
C GLY A 56 2.39 8.72 -19.54
N GLN A 57 3.02 7.57 -19.36
CA GLN A 57 2.44 6.39 -18.68
C GLN A 57 2.13 6.69 -17.21
N THR A 58 3.04 7.33 -16.49
CA THR A 58 2.85 7.73 -15.10
C THR A 58 1.66 8.68 -14.96
N LEU A 59 1.63 9.74 -15.76
CA LEU A 59 0.50 10.69 -15.76
C LEU A 59 -0.84 10.04 -16.14
N ALA A 60 -0.81 9.03 -17.01
CA ALA A 60 -2.02 8.30 -17.37
C ALA A 60 -2.55 7.44 -16.22
N VAL A 61 -1.67 6.90 -15.36
CA VAL A 61 -2.09 6.20 -14.12
C VAL A 61 -2.71 7.18 -13.13
N TYR A 62 -2.09 8.33 -12.88
CA TYR A 62 -2.66 9.35 -11.99
C TYR A 62 -4.05 9.80 -12.46
N ARG A 63 -4.19 10.08 -13.76
CA ARG A 63 -5.49 10.43 -14.33
C ARG A 63 -6.52 9.31 -14.13
N MET A 64 -6.12 8.05 -14.30
CA MET A 64 -7.03 6.91 -14.14
C MET A 64 -7.54 6.77 -12.69
N PHE A 65 -6.67 6.96 -11.70
CA PHE A 65 -7.07 6.98 -10.29
C PHE A 65 -8.10 8.08 -10.05
N ARG A 66 -7.77 9.31 -10.45
CA ARG A 66 -8.68 10.44 -10.31
C ARG A 66 -10.03 10.22 -11.03
N ASP A 67 -10.01 9.72 -12.26
CA ASP A 67 -11.22 9.54 -13.05
C ASP A 67 -12.13 8.47 -12.41
N LEU A 68 -11.55 7.40 -11.85
CA LEU A 68 -12.28 6.37 -11.10
C LEU A 68 -12.85 6.91 -9.77
N GLU A 69 -12.09 7.69 -9.00
CA GLU A 69 -12.56 8.29 -7.76
C GLU A 69 -13.67 9.32 -7.99
N VAL A 70 -13.61 10.06 -9.11
CA VAL A 70 -14.68 10.98 -9.50
C VAL A 70 -15.95 10.24 -9.90
N ALA A 71 -15.81 9.10 -10.62
CA ALA A 71 -16.95 8.27 -11.03
C ALA A 71 -17.56 7.52 -9.83
N HIS A 72 -16.76 7.13 -8.86
CA HIS A 72 -17.15 6.36 -7.68
C HIS A 72 -16.71 7.07 -6.38
N PRO A 73 -17.44 8.09 -5.93
CA PRO A 73 -17.09 8.82 -4.71
C PRO A 73 -17.08 7.88 -3.49
N GLY A 74 -15.93 7.81 -2.81
CA GLY A 74 -15.69 6.90 -1.69
C GLY A 74 -14.88 5.66 -2.05
N LEU A 75 -14.58 5.43 -3.33
CA LEU A 75 -13.61 4.40 -3.73
C LEU A 75 -12.22 4.76 -3.19
N GLU A 76 -11.60 3.83 -2.46
CA GLU A 76 -10.22 3.96 -2.02
C GLU A 76 -9.29 3.16 -2.95
N ILE A 77 -8.18 3.77 -3.37
CA ILE A 77 -7.18 3.10 -4.22
C ILE A 77 -5.83 3.06 -3.49
N GLU A 78 -5.32 1.84 -3.28
CA GLU A 78 -3.95 1.60 -2.79
C GLU A 78 -3.01 1.41 -3.97
N SER A 79 -1.95 2.22 -4.03
CA SER A 79 -0.90 2.05 -5.03
C SER A 79 0.11 0.98 -4.61
N CYS A 80 0.27 -0.04 -5.46
CA CYS A 80 1.26 -1.10 -5.31
C CYS A 80 1.99 -1.36 -6.63
N ALA A 81 3.29 -1.63 -6.54
CA ALA A 81 4.09 -2.08 -7.67
C ALA A 81 5.26 -2.91 -7.16
N SER A 82 5.04 -4.19 -6.88
CA SER A 82 5.97 -5.05 -6.13
C SER A 82 6.40 -4.36 -4.81
N GLY A 83 5.40 -3.90 -4.05
CA GLY A 83 5.63 -2.99 -2.94
C GLY A 83 5.79 -1.54 -3.40
N GLY A 84 6.84 -0.88 -2.94
CA GLY A 84 7.09 0.55 -3.07
C GLY A 84 7.65 1.05 -4.41
N GLY A 85 7.63 0.25 -5.48
CA GLY A 85 8.27 0.58 -6.75
C GLY A 85 7.71 1.81 -7.48
N ARG A 86 6.57 2.36 -7.02
CA ARG A 86 5.93 3.56 -7.60
C ARG A 86 5.48 4.56 -6.57
N ILE A 87 6.15 4.62 -5.45
CA ILE A 87 5.92 5.69 -4.48
C ILE A 87 6.68 6.92 -4.95
N ASP A 88 5.94 7.95 -5.29
CA ASP A 88 6.41 9.31 -5.51
C ASP A 88 5.39 10.32 -4.96
N LEU A 89 5.76 11.59 -4.88
CA LEU A 89 4.85 12.62 -4.36
C LEU A 89 3.62 12.83 -5.24
N GLY A 90 3.71 12.51 -6.53
CA GLY A 90 2.58 12.65 -7.46
C GLY A 90 1.51 11.61 -7.21
N ILE A 91 1.86 10.34 -6.92
CA ILE A 91 0.86 9.31 -6.64
C ILE A 91 0.12 9.57 -5.33
N LEU A 92 0.76 10.25 -4.35
CA LEU A 92 0.15 10.58 -3.06
C LEU A 92 -1.01 11.60 -3.18
N GLU A 93 -1.12 12.29 -4.32
CA GLU A 93 -2.26 13.17 -4.61
C GLU A 93 -3.52 12.37 -4.97
N PHE A 94 -3.35 11.15 -5.53
CA PHE A 94 -4.43 10.38 -6.11
C PHE A 94 -4.68 9.03 -5.41
N ALA A 95 -3.71 8.50 -4.68
CA ALA A 95 -3.87 7.24 -3.97
C ALA A 95 -4.24 7.47 -2.52
N SER A 96 -5.23 6.74 -2.01
CA SER A 96 -5.64 6.78 -0.60
C SER A 96 -4.53 6.25 0.31
N ARG A 97 -3.72 5.31 -0.19
CA ARG A 97 -2.57 4.73 0.49
C ARG A 97 -1.59 4.07 -0.50
N VAL A 98 -0.41 3.75 0.01
CA VAL A 98 0.63 3.05 -0.74
C VAL A 98 1.07 1.79 0.00
N TRP A 99 1.45 0.76 -0.74
CA TRP A 99 2.05 -0.46 -0.22
C TRP A 99 3.57 -0.35 -0.30
N THR A 100 4.24 -0.26 0.86
CA THR A 100 5.67 0.06 0.90
C THR A 100 6.58 -1.11 0.54
N SER A 101 6.15 -2.34 0.84
CA SER A 101 6.92 -3.56 0.53
C SER A 101 6.05 -4.81 0.63
N ASP A 102 6.30 -5.79 -0.24
CA ASP A 102 5.70 -7.13 -0.15
C ASP A 102 6.30 -7.98 0.99
N CYS A 103 7.39 -7.52 1.60
CA CYS A 103 7.94 -8.15 2.79
C CYS A 103 7.11 -7.77 4.02
N VAL A 104 6.43 -8.74 4.62
CA VAL A 104 5.60 -8.57 5.84
C VAL A 104 6.31 -9.08 7.10
N ASP A 105 7.59 -9.44 7.02
CA ASP A 105 8.41 -9.78 8.19
C ASP A 105 8.58 -8.52 9.07
N PRO A 106 8.17 -8.54 10.36
CA PRO A 106 8.19 -7.36 11.20
C PRO A 106 9.62 -6.83 11.48
N VAL A 107 10.64 -7.68 11.39
CA VAL A 107 12.04 -7.23 11.56
C VAL A 107 12.48 -6.38 10.37
N GLU A 108 12.17 -6.82 9.15
CA GLU A 108 12.46 -6.04 7.94
C GLU A 108 11.56 -4.80 7.86
N ARG A 109 10.29 -4.92 8.25
CA ARG A 109 9.33 -3.81 8.28
C ARG A 109 9.75 -2.70 9.24
N ALA A 110 10.47 -3.00 10.32
CA ALA A 110 10.97 -1.97 11.23
C ALA A 110 11.80 -0.91 10.50
N ASP A 111 12.68 -1.32 9.59
CA ASP A 111 13.48 -0.39 8.79
C ASP A 111 12.68 0.16 7.59
N ILE A 112 11.94 -0.69 6.88
CA ILE A 112 11.14 -0.27 5.71
C ILE A 112 10.19 0.86 6.09
N GLN A 113 9.42 0.72 7.17
CA GLN A 113 8.43 1.70 7.59
C GLN A 113 9.08 2.96 8.18
N ARG A 114 10.15 2.80 8.98
CA ARG A 114 10.91 3.92 9.50
C ARG A 114 11.41 4.85 8.40
N TYR A 115 12.04 4.29 7.36
CA TYR A 115 12.57 5.09 6.27
C TYR A 115 11.50 5.56 5.29
N ALA A 116 10.45 4.78 5.05
CA ALA A 116 9.33 5.22 4.24
C ALA A 116 8.59 6.40 4.88
N SER A 117 8.46 6.43 6.21
CA SER A 117 7.78 7.52 6.93
C SER A 117 8.49 8.87 6.89
N LEU A 118 9.74 8.92 6.42
CA LEU A 118 10.43 10.18 6.12
C LEU A 118 9.86 10.89 4.88
N LEU A 119 9.14 10.15 4.03
CA LEU A 119 8.55 10.66 2.80
C LEU A 119 7.02 10.55 2.79
N VAL A 120 6.49 9.46 3.34
CA VAL A 120 5.07 9.11 3.33
C VAL A 120 4.55 9.08 4.76
N PRO A 121 3.53 9.86 5.12
CA PRO A 121 2.97 9.79 6.47
C PRO A 121 2.39 8.39 6.74
N PRO A 122 2.50 7.86 7.98
CA PRO A 122 2.01 6.52 8.31
C PRO A 122 0.53 6.29 7.94
N CYS A 123 -0.31 7.31 8.04
CA CYS A 123 -1.72 7.23 7.65
C CYS A 123 -1.95 6.95 6.14
N MET A 124 -0.91 7.03 5.33
CA MET A 124 -0.94 6.64 3.92
C MET A 124 -0.17 5.35 3.63
N MET A 125 0.36 4.68 4.63
CA MET A 125 1.09 3.41 4.46
C MET A 125 0.20 2.22 4.80
N GLY A 126 0.07 1.26 3.87
CA GLY A 126 -0.49 -0.06 4.16
C GLY A 126 0.47 -0.86 5.03
N GLU A 127 0.00 -1.30 6.18
CA GLU A 127 0.78 -2.08 7.15
C GLU A 127 0.00 -3.32 7.55
N HIS A 128 0.50 -4.49 7.17
CA HIS A 128 -0.21 -5.74 7.42
C HIS A 128 0.49 -6.59 8.48
N VAL A 129 -0.34 -7.18 9.32
CA VAL A 129 0.06 -8.25 10.22
C VAL A 129 0.11 -9.53 9.40
N GLY A 130 1.31 -9.99 9.07
CA GLY A 130 1.54 -11.16 8.23
C GLY A 130 1.55 -12.48 9.02
N ALA A 131 1.66 -13.60 8.28
CA ALA A 131 1.83 -14.92 8.85
C ALA A 131 3.18 -15.09 9.57
N SER A 132 3.27 -16.08 10.47
CA SER A 132 4.53 -16.54 11.04
C SER A 132 4.65 -18.05 10.83
N PRO A 133 5.74 -18.53 10.18
CA PRO A 133 6.87 -17.77 9.62
C PRO A 133 6.48 -16.83 8.47
N ALA A 134 7.21 -15.73 8.32
CA ALA A 134 7.02 -14.79 7.20
C ALA A 134 7.37 -15.48 5.87
N HIS A 135 6.56 -15.27 4.82
CA HIS A 135 6.74 -15.98 3.54
C HIS A 135 8.04 -15.61 2.81
N SER A 136 8.53 -14.37 3.00
CA SER A 136 9.71 -13.84 2.29
C SER A 136 11.04 -14.23 2.95
N THR A 137 11.08 -14.28 4.28
CA THR A 137 12.32 -14.48 5.07
C THR A 137 12.36 -15.82 5.79
N HIS A 138 11.21 -16.51 5.90
CA HIS A 138 11.00 -17.72 6.72
C HIS A 138 11.30 -17.50 8.21
N ARG A 139 11.37 -16.26 8.68
CA ARG A 139 11.57 -15.91 10.08
C ARG A 139 10.27 -16.09 10.85
N ALA A 140 10.34 -16.81 11.97
CA ALA A 140 9.24 -16.89 12.93
C ALA A 140 9.36 -15.74 13.94
N THR A 141 8.25 -15.04 14.18
CA THR A 141 8.17 -13.91 15.10
C THR A 141 6.92 -14.02 15.97
N SER A 142 6.94 -13.36 17.11
CA SER A 142 5.77 -13.33 17.99
C SER A 142 4.61 -12.55 17.37
N GLN A 143 3.42 -12.83 17.82
CA GLN A 143 2.23 -12.13 17.35
C GLN A 143 2.27 -10.65 17.74
N GLU A 144 2.76 -10.34 18.94
CA GLU A 144 2.91 -8.99 19.46
C GLU A 144 3.82 -8.15 18.55
N MET A 145 4.95 -8.69 18.14
CA MET A 145 5.87 -7.98 17.26
C MET A 145 5.24 -7.67 15.91
N ARG A 146 4.50 -8.62 15.34
CA ARG A 146 3.78 -8.43 14.08
C ARG A 146 2.69 -7.36 14.20
N MET A 147 1.94 -7.38 15.31
CA MET A 147 0.90 -6.40 15.60
C MET A 147 1.46 -4.99 15.82
N ALA A 148 2.52 -4.88 16.63
CA ALA A 148 3.17 -3.60 16.91
C ALA A 148 3.71 -2.95 15.64
N MET A 149 4.25 -3.73 14.70
CA MET A 149 4.76 -3.22 13.42
C MET A 149 3.68 -2.70 12.49
N ALA A 150 2.46 -3.19 12.58
CA ALA A 150 1.34 -2.76 11.74
C ALA A 150 0.45 -1.69 12.41
N PHE A 151 0.86 -1.17 13.58
CA PHE A 151 -0.06 -0.41 14.42
C PHE A 151 -0.28 1.04 13.97
N PHE A 152 0.72 1.70 13.40
CA PHE A 152 0.64 3.15 13.12
C PHE A 152 0.10 3.50 11.72
N GLY A 153 0.07 2.55 10.80
CA GLY A 153 -0.46 2.74 9.45
C GLY A 153 -1.88 2.22 9.24
N HIS A 154 -2.20 1.86 8.00
CA HIS A 154 -3.43 1.14 7.69
C HIS A 154 -3.25 -0.34 8.03
N MET A 155 -3.64 -0.72 9.24
CA MET A 155 -3.53 -2.09 9.73
C MET A 155 -4.43 -3.03 8.93
N GLY A 156 -3.84 -4.04 8.31
CA GLY A 156 -4.51 -5.16 7.68
C GLY A 156 -4.10 -6.50 8.29
N VAL A 157 -4.84 -7.55 7.99
CA VAL A 157 -4.56 -8.92 8.43
C VAL A 157 -4.33 -9.78 7.18
N GLU A 158 -3.14 -10.39 7.10
CA GLU A 158 -2.68 -11.10 5.92
C GLU A 158 -2.14 -12.50 6.28
N TRP A 159 -3.01 -13.34 6.88
CA TRP A 159 -2.71 -14.76 7.06
C TRP A 159 -4.00 -15.58 7.21
N ASN A 160 -3.86 -16.90 7.22
CA ASN A 160 -5.00 -17.82 7.33
C ASN A 160 -5.49 -17.94 8.77
N LEU A 161 -6.48 -17.15 9.16
CA LEU A 161 -7.06 -17.12 10.50
C LEU A 161 -7.75 -18.45 10.89
N LEU A 162 -8.18 -19.26 9.92
CA LEU A 162 -8.84 -20.55 10.20
C LEU A 162 -7.89 -21.60 10.80
N LYS A 163 -6.59 -21.33 10.80
CA LYS A 163 -5.56 -22.21 11.38
C LYS A 163 -5.09 -21.76 12.76
N GLU A 164 -5.59 -20.63 13.23
CA GLU A 164 -5.17 -20.05 14.50
C GLU A 164 -5.96 -20.61 15.69
N SER A 165 -5.35 -20.57 16.86
CA SER A 165 -6.03 -20.88 18.12
C SER A 165 -6.98 -19.75 18.53
N ASP A 166 -7.98 -20.10 19.34
CA ASP A 166 -8.90 -19.10 19.93
C ASP A 166 -8.15 -18.03 20.74
N GLU A 167 -7.06 -18.42 21.43
CA GLU A 167 -6.20 -17.49 22.16
C GLU A 167 -5.55 -16.47 21.23
N ALA A 168 -4.98 -16.91 20.08
CA ALA A 168 -4.38 -16.04 19.09
C ALA A 168 -5.41 -15.11 18.44
N LEU A 169 -6.62 -15.60 18.16
CA LEU A 169 -7.71 -14.80 17.61
C LEU A 169 -8.22 -13.77 18.61
N ASN A 170 -8.36 -14.13 19.89
CA ASN A 170 -8.74 -13.18 20.95
C ASN A 170 -7.71 -12.06 21.08
N LYS A 171 -6.43 -12.40 21.08
CA LYS A 171 -5.33 -11.42 21.12
C LYS A 171 -5.33 -10.49 19.91
N LEU A 172 -5.56 -11.04 18.71
CA LEU A 172 -5.76 -10.22 17.51
C LEU A 172 -6.94 -9.25 17.70
N GLY A 173 -8.06 -9.72 18.23
CA GLY A 173 -9.23 -8.90 18.51
C GLY A 173 -8.94 -7.73 19.45
N GLU A 174 -8.16 -7.96 20.52
CA GLU A 174 -7.73 -6.91 21.46
C GLU A 174 -6.88 -5.84 20.75
N TRP A 175 -5.90 -6.24 19.95
CA TRP A 175 -5.05 -5.32 19.19
C TRP A 175 -5.86 -4.52 18.15
N VAL A 176 -6.78 -5.16 17.43
CA VAL A 176 -7.67 -4.48 16.49
C VAL A 176 -8.58 -3.47 17.20
N ALA A 177 -9.08 -3.81 18.38
CA ALA A 177 -9.87 -2.89 19.19
C ALA A 177 -9.04 -1.68 19.64
N GLU A 178 -7.79 -1.90 20.06
CA GLU A 178 -6.86 -0.82 20.42
C GLU A 178 -6.54 0.06 19.21
N TYR A 179 -6.20 -0.54 18.08
CA TYR A 179 -5.97 0.18 16.81
C TYR A 179 -7.16 1.08 16.44
N LYS A 180 -8.40 0.54 16.52
CA LYS A 180 -9.61 1.32 16.21
C LYS A 180 -9.83 2.51 17.15
N ARG A 181 -9.36 2.44 18.39
CA ARG A 181 -9.42 3.59 19.33
C ARG A 181 -8.44 4.71 18.95
N HIS A 182 -7.32 4.37 18.31
CA HIS A 182 -6.24 5.32 18.06
C HIS A 182 -6.12 5.76 16.60
N ARG A 183 -6.59 4.98 15.63
CA ARG A 183 -6.35 5.21 14.18
C ARG A 183 -6.75 6.62 13.68
N ALA A 184 -7.78 7.23 14.29
CA ALA A 184 -8.18 8.59 13.91
C ALA A 184 -7.13 9.64 14.29
N TRP A 185 -6.31 9.38 15.32
CA TRP A 185 -5.21 10.25 15.72
C TRP A 185 -4.02 10.10 14.80
N PHE A 186 -3.71 8.88 14.37
CA PHE A 186 -2.59 8.61 13.46
C PHE A 186 -2.68 9.40 12.15
N ALA A 187 -3.87 9.78 11.74
CA ALA A 187 -4.09 10.58 10.54
C ALA A 187 -3.63 12.06 10.68
N ILE A 188 -3.51 12.56 11.91
CA ILE A 188 -3.23 13.97 12.19
C ILE A 188 -1.99 14.18 13.08
N ASP A 189 -1.46 13.11 13.69
CA ASP A 189 -0.31 13.16 14.59
C ASP A 189 1.00 13.13 13.81
N THR A 190 2.06 13.58 14.47
CA THR A 190 3.42 13.55 13.90
C THR A 190 4.11 12.24 14.22
N CYS A 191 4.58 11.52 13.21
CA CYS A 191 5.43 10.35 13.38
C CYS A 191 6.83 10.80 13.87
N VAL A 192 7.32 10.14 14.91
CA VAL A 192 8.63 10.42 15.49
C VAL A 192 9.45 9.14 15.61
N HIS A 193 10.74 9.28 15.40
CA HIS A 193 11.74 8.23 15.51
C HIS A 193 12.79 8.64 16.53
N ALA A 194 13.00 7.82 17.54
CA ALA A 194 14.08 8.06 18.49
C ALA A 194 15.35 7.32 18.06
N ASP A 195 16.49 8.01 18.15
CA ASP A 195 17.80 7.41 17.96
C ASP A 195 18.27 6.79 19.29
N ILE A 196 18.43 5.47 19.27
CA ILE A 196 18.88 4.70 20.42
C ILE A 196 20.31 4.20 20.14
N ALA A 197 21.16 4.22 21.17
CA ALA A 197 22.55 3.77 21.02
C ALA A 197 22.69 2.28 20.66
N ASP A 198 21.75 1.45 21.09
CA ASP A 198 21.69 0.04 20.70
C ASP A 198 21.00 -0.10 19.35
N PRO A 199 21.69 -0.55 18.29
CA PRO A 199 21.11 -0.70 16.95
C PRO A 199 20.05 -1.79 16.85
N ALA A 200 19.93 -2.66 17.85
CA ALA A 200 18.88 -3.68 17.92
C ALA A 200 17.56 -3.12 18.46
N VAL A 201 17.57 -1.91 19.01
CA VAL A 201 16.38 -1.26 19.57
C VAL A 201 15.85 -0.21 18.59
N ARG A 202 14.56 -0.30 18.26
CA ARG A 202 13.82 0.71 17.50
C ARG A 202 12.74 1.32 18.39
N VAL A 203 12.64 2.62 18.38
CA VAL A 203 11.59 3.35 19.07
C VAL A 203 10.97 4.33 18.10
N ASP A 204 9.73 4.02 17.73
CA ASP A 204 8.91 4.83 16.84
C ASP A 204 7.60 5.16 17.56
N GLY A 205 7.00 6.31 17.25
CA GLY A 205 5.78 6.72 17.91
C GLY A 205 5.04 7.81 17.14
N MET A 206 3.82 8.07 17.60
CA MET A 206 3.00 9.17 17.12
C MET A 206 2.86 10.19 18.25
N VAL A 207 3.11 11.44 17.95
CA VAL A 207 3.07 12.55 18.92
C VAL A 207 2.03 13.55 18.45
N LYS A 208 1.15 13.90 19.37
CA LYS A 208 0.14 14.94 19.13
C LYS A 208 0.84 16.29 19.01
N PRO A 209 0.61 17.08 17.94
CA PRO A 209 1.16 18.40 17.78
C PRO A 209 0.73 19.40 18.87
#